data_b0611951dfa3258280abe777c298f245
#
_entry.id   b0611951dfa3258280abe777c298f245
#
_cell.length_a   1.000
_cell.length_b   1.000
_cell.length_c   1.000
_cell.angle_alpha   90.00
_cell.angle_beta   90.00
_cell.angle_gamma   90.00
#
_symmetry.space_group_name_H-M   'P 1'
#
loop_
_entity.id
_entity.type
_entity.pdbx_description
1 polymer ?
#
loop_
_entity_poly.entity_id
_entity_poly.type
_entity_poly.pdbx_seq_one_letter_code
_entity_poly.pdbx_strand_id
1 'polypeptide(L)'
;MKGNEAIAEAAVRGGCRFFAGYPITPQNEIPEYLSWRLFEVGGQFVQSESEVAAINMVYGAAAAGTRAMTSSSSPGISLKQEGISYIAGAELPCVIINMVRGGPGLGGIQPAQSDYFQATKGGGHGDYHMLVYGPNSVQECVDILYNAFDKADEYRIPVMILGDGMLGQIMEAVELPEMKDIEK
;
A
#
# COMPACT_ATOMS: atom_id res chain seq x y z
N MET A 1 -14.21 8.51 -9.19
CA MET A 1 -12.79 8.16 -9.45
C MET A 1 -12.68 6.65 -9.67
N LYS A 2 -11.63 6.19 -10.34
CA LYS A 2 -11.26 4.76 -10.28
C LYS A 2 -10.78 4.41 -8.88
N GLY A 3 -10.97 3.15 -8.47
CA GLY A 3 -10.54 2.69 -7.15
C GLY A 3 -9.04 2.92 -6.89
N ASN A 4 -8.17 2.56 -7.82
CA ASN A 4 -6.73 2.78 -7.68
C ASN A 4 -6.35 4.27 -7.53
N GLU A 5 -7.02 5.18 -8.26
CA GLU A 5 -6.81 6.62 -8.13
C GLU A 5 -7.32 7.16 -6.78
N ALA A 6 -8.48 6.68 -6.34
CA ALA A 6 -9.06 7.03 -5.05
C ALA A 6 -8.16 6.59 -3.88
N ILE A 7 -7.61 5.38 -3.95
CA ILE A 7 -6.60 4.86 -3.02
C ILE A 7 -5.38 5.78 -2.98
N ALA A 8 -4.85 6.17 -4.13
CA ALA A 8 -3.68 7.03 -4.20
C ALA A 8 -3.93 8.42 -3.59
N GLU A 9 -5.06 9.06 -3.92
CA GLU A 9 -5.43 10.38 -3.35
C GLU A 9 -5.70 10.28 -1.84
N ALA A 10 -6.38 9.22 -1.39
CA ALA A 10 -6.61 9.00 0.04
C ALA A 10 -5.30 8.83 0.82
N ALA A 11 -4.30 8.16 0.24
CA ALA A 11 -2.98 8.04 0.85
C ALA A 11 -2.31 9.41 1.03
N VAL A 12 -2.33 10.26 0.00
CA VAL A 12 -1.76 11.61 0.07
C VAL A 12 -2.47 12.44 1.13
N ARG A 13 -3.81 12.39 1.17
CA ARG A 13 -4.63 13.09 2.18
C ARG A 13 -4.42 12.55 3.59
N GLY A 14 -4.17 11.24 3.72
CA GLY A 14 -3.82 10.57 4.98
C GLY A 14 -2.41 10.86 5.48
N GLY A 15 -1.60 11.58 4.68
CA GLY A 15 -0.28 12.04 5.08
C GLY A 15 0.89 11.27 4.48
N CYS A 16 0.68 10.43 3.46
CA CYS A 16 1.78 9.82 2.74
C CYS A 16 2.72 10.88 2.15
N ARG A 17 4.02 10.74 2.39
CA ARG A 17 5.06 11.64 1.84
C ARG A 17 6.19 10.91 1.14
N PHE A 18 6.19 9.59 1.18
CA PHE A 18 7.14 8.78 0.43
C PHE A 18 6.45 7.55 -0.18
N PHE A 19 6.67 7.34 -1.44
CA PHE A 19 6.25 6.14 -2.15
C PHE A 19 7.42 5.53 -2.91
N ALA A 20 7.63 4.23 -2.76
CA ALA A 20 8.48 3.45 -3.64
C ALA A 20 7.72 2.22 -4.14
N GLY A 21 7.76 1.97 -5.45
CA GLY A 21 7.05 0.86 -6.06
C GLY A 21 7.65 0.39 -7.37
N TYR A 22 7.17 -0.74 -7.86
CA TYR A 22 7.49 -1.31 -9.15
C TYR A 22 6.20 -1.61 -9.91
N PRO A 23 6.11 -1.33 -11.22
CA PRO A 23 4.89 -1.50 -12.00
C PRO A 23 4.44 -2.96 -12.05
N ILE A 24 3.19 -3.22 -11.73
CA ILE A 24 2.55 -4.52 -11.83
C ILE A 24 1.03 -4.36 -11.95
N THR A 25 0.41 -5.03 -12.92
CA THR A 25 -1.06 -5.05 -13.06
C THR A 25 -1.67 -5.89 -11.93
N PRO A 26 -2.81 -5.46 -11.31
CA PRO A 26 -3.73 -4.40 -11.72
C PRO A 26 -3.65 -3.09 -10.90
N GLN A 27 -2.52 -2.76 -10.31
CA GLN A 27 -2.36 -1.59 -9.42
C GLN A 27 -1.70 -0.35 -10.06
N ASN A 28 -1.42 -0.39 -11.36
CA ASN A 28 -0.56 0.61 -12.03
C ASN A 28 -1.03 2.06 -11.87
N GLU A 29 -2.32 2.32 -11.81
CA GLU A 29 -2.84 3.67 -11.62
C GLU A 29 -2.46 4.28 -10.25
N ILE A 30 -2.14 3.45 -9.25
CA ILE A 30 -1.65 3.94 -7.94
C ILE A 30 -0.30 4.68 -8.11
N PRO A 31 0.77 4.03 -8.61
CA PRO A 31 2.02 4.74 -8.84
C PRO A 31 1.92 5.83 -9.90
N GLU A 32 1.11 5.65 -10.95
CA GLU A 32 0.88 6.69 -11.96
C GLU A 32 0.34 7.96 -11.31
N TYR A 33 -0.70 7.86 -10.48
CA TYR A 33 -1.28 8.99 -9.75
C TYR A 33 -0.27 9.63 -8.78
N LEU A 34 0.42 8.82 -8.00
CA LEU A 34 1.39 9.29 -7.01
C LEU A 34 2.62 9.95 -7.65
N SER A 35 2.98 9.58 -8.89
CA SER A 35 4.17 10.09 -9.58
C SER A 35 4.17 11.62 -9.79
N TRP A 36 3.01 12.24 -9.81
CA TRP A 36 2.87 13.69 -9.89
C TRP A 36 2.28 14.28 -8.60
N ARG A 37 1.32 13.60 -7.98
CA ARG A 37 0.58 14.12 -6.85
C ARG A 37 1.43 14.29 -5.59
N LEU A 38 2.39 13.40 -5.32
CA LEU A 38 3.27 13.52 -4.16
C LEU A 38 4.15 14.77 -4.22
N PHE A 39 4.63 15.15 -5.40
CA PHE A 39 5.45 16.37 -5.54
C PHE A 39 4.67 17.65 -5.18
N GLU A 40 3.38 17.69 -5.45
CA GLU A 40 2.53 18.84 -5.10
C GLU A 40 2.42 19.08 -3.58
N VAL A 41 2.62 18.02 -2.78
CA VAL A 41 2.53 18.09 -1.31
C VAL A 41 3.91 17.97 -0.64
N GLY A 42 4.99 18.14 -1.38
CA GLY A 42 6.36 18.06 -0.87
C GLY A 42 6.84 16.65 -0.56
N GLY A 43 6.17 15.64 -1.08
CA GLY A 43 6.55 14.23 -0.97
C GLY A 43 7.53 13.79 -2.04
N GLN A 44 7.93 12.53 -1.97
CA GLN A 44 8.87 11.88 -2.89
C GLN A 44 8.25 10.62 -3.49
N PHE A 45 8.47 10.44 -4.78
CA PHE A 45 8.07 9.26 -5.54
C PHE A 45 9.29 8.59 -6.15
N VAL A 46 9.40 7.27 -6.00
CA VAL A 46 10.46 6.48 -6.61
C VAL A 46 9.88 5.26 -7.31
N GLN A 47 10.13 5.15 -8.61
CA GLN A 47 9.99 3.88 -9.31
C GLN A 47 11.29 3.11 -9.16
N SER A 48 11.25 2.04 -8.39
CA SER A 48 12.42 1.18 -8.15
C SER A 48 12.62 0.18 -9.30
N GLU A 49 13.76 -0.48 -9.32
CA GLU A 49 14.09 -1.53 -10.32
C GLU A 49 13.43 -2.88 -10.00
N SER A 50 12.88 -3.05 -8.79
CA SER A 50 12.22 -4.28 -8.36
C SER A 50 11.34 -4.06 -7.13
N GLU A 51 10.49 -5.01 -6.81
CA GLU A 51 9.68 -5.02 -5.59
C GLU A 51 10.55 -5.15 -4.34
N VAL A 52 11.65 -5.89 -4.43
CA VAL A 52 12.62 -6.04 -3.32
C VAL A 52 13.27 -4.69 -3.01
N ALA A 53 13.70 -3.96 -4.03
CA ALA A 53 14.24 -2.61 -3.84
C ALA A 53 13.18 -1.66 -3.27
N ALA A 54 11.94 -1.70 -3.79
CA ALA A 54 10.87 -0.84 -3.32
C ALA A 54 10.59 -0.99 -1.82
N ILE A 55 10.48 -2.22 -1.32
CA ILE A 55 10.19 -2.44 0.11
C ILE A 55 11.36 -2.01 0.99
N ASN A 56 12.61 -2.16 0.54
CA ASN A 56 13.77 -1.69 1.29
C ASN A 56 13.87 -0.15 1.33
N MET A 57 13.46 0.53 0.25
CA MET A 57 13.35 1.99 0.25
C MET A 57 12.28 2.48 1.23
N VAL A 58 11.12 1.79 1.27
CA VAL A 58 10.05 2.09 2.26
C VAL A 58 10.54 1.84 3.68
N TYR A 59 11.30 0.75 3.91
CA TYR A 59 11.92 0.47 5.19
C TYR A 59 12.82 1.62 5.65
N GLY A 60 13.70 2.10 4.77
CA GLY A 60 14.59 3.23 5.06
C GLY A 60 13.82 4.54 5.31
N ALA A 61 12.80 4.85 4.52
CA ALA A 61 11.98 6.04 4.69
C ALA A 61 11.18 6.02 6.01
N ALA A 62 10.59 4.88 6.36
CA ALA A 62 9.90 4.69 7.63
C ALA A 62 10.85 4.82 8.82
N ALA A 63 12.07 4.26 8.73
CA ALA A 63 13.10 4.41 9.75
C ALA A 63 13.56 5.87 9.94
N ALA A 64 13.48 6.69 8.88
CA ALA A 64 13.74 8.13 8.94
C ALA A 64 12.55 8.96 9.47
N GLY A 65 11.43 8.32 9.85
CA GLY A 65 10.24 8.98 10.40
C GLY A 65 9.27 9.52 9.35
N THR A 66 9.39 9.13 8.08
CA THR A 66 8.50 9.57 7.01
C THR A 66 7.34 8.58 6.86
N ARG A 67 6.10 9.07 6.75
CA ARG A 67 4.96 8.24 6.37
C ARG A 67 5.16 7.69 4.96
N ALA A 68 5.50 6.41 4.89
CA ALA A 68 5.91 5.73 3.68
C ALA A 68 4.90 4.67 3.25
N MET A 69 4.76 4.48 1.94
CA MET A 69 3.85 3.51 1.35
C MET A 69 4.50 2.78 0.17
N THR A 70 4.07 1.56 -0.05
CA THR A 70 4.28 0.83 -1.30
C THR A 70 2.99 0.18 -1.76
N SER A 71 2.88 -0.07 -3.06
CA SER A 71 1.80 -0.87 -3.62
C SER A 71 2.37 -1.97 -4.51
N SER A 72 1.63 -3.06 -4.65
CA SER A 72 1.95 -4.15 -5.54
C SER A 72 0.73 -5.05 -5.80
N SER A 73 0.94 -6.17 -6.44
CA SER A 73 -0.03 -7.25 -6.65
C SER A 73 0.64 -8.58 -6.34
N SER A 74 -0.08 -9.50 -5.82
CA SER A 74 0.24 -10.90 -5.47
C SER A 74 1.70 -11.37 -5.65
N PRO A 75 2.26 -11.57 -6.88
CA PRO A 75 3.66 -12.00 -7.01
C PRO A 75 4.65 -10.96 -6.49
N GLY A 76 4.36 -9.67 -6.67
CA GLY A 76 5.21 -8.59 -6.16
C GLY A 76 5.17 -8.48 -4.63
N ILE A 77 4.02 -8.77 -4.00
CA ILE A 77 3.93 -8.88 -2.54
C ILE A 77 4.75 -10.06 -2.03
N SER A 78 4.77 -11.18 -2.75
CA SER A 78 5.63 -12.32 -2.41
C SER A 78 7.11 -11.91 -2.36
N LEU A 79 7.57 -11.11 -3.32
CA LEU A 79 8.96 -10.58 -3.33
C LEU A 79 9.25 -9.60 -2.19
N LYS A 80 8.23 -8.95 -1.64
CA LYS A 80 8.38 -7.98 -0.54
C LYS A 80 8.38 -8.62 0.87
N GLN A 81 8.09 -9.91 1.00
CA GLN A 81 7.84 -10.55 2.29
C GLN A 81 9.01 -10.46 3.27
N GLU A 82 10.25 -10.58 2.80
CA GLU A 82 11.42 -10.40 3.63
C GLU A 82 11.48 -8.96 4.22
N GLY A 83 11.33 -7.96 3.35
CA GLY A 83 11.33 -6.56 3.78
C GLY A 83 10.18 -6.22 4.72
N ILE A 84 9.00 -6.80 4.50
CA ILE A 84 7.84 -6.64 5.41
C ILE A 84 8.17 -7.20 6.79
N SER A 85 8.81 -8.38 6.87
CA SER A 85 9.22 -8.95 8.16
C SER A 85 10.28 -8.09 8.86
N TYR A 86 11.19 -7.44 8.12
CA TYR A 86 12.16 -6.51 8.68
C TYR A 86 11.50 -5.24 9.24
N ILE A 87 10.53 -4.68 8.52
CA ILE A 87 9.77 -3.51 8.96
C ILE A 87 9.00 -3.84 10.24
N ALA A 88 8.33 -4.99 10.29
CA ALA A 88 7.62 -5.46 11.47
C ALA A 88 8.57 -5.71 12.65
N GLY A 89 9.70 -6.37 12.42
CA GLY A 89 10.71 -6.65 13.45
C GLY A 89 11.39 -5.41 13.99
N ALA A 90 11.46 -4.33 13.21
CA ALA A 90 11.99 -3.03 13.63
C ALA A 90 10.91 -2.10 14.23
N GLU A 91 9.66 -2.58 14.35
CA GLU A 91 8.51 -1.80 14.84
C GLU A 91 8.33 -0.46 14.09
N LEU A 92 8.43 -0.51 12.77
CA LEU A 92 8.30 0.67 11.91
C LEU A 92 6.92 0.75 11.25
N PRO A 93 6.33 1.96 11.21
CA PRO A 93 5.05 2.18 10.54
C PRO A 93 5.22 2.29 9.03
N CYS A 94 4.39 1.60 8.26
CA CYS A 94 4.21 1.86 6.84
C CYS A 94 2.86 1.33 6.36
N VAL A 95 2.45 1.75 5.16
CA VAL A 95 1.24 1.24 4.51
C VAL A 95 1.61 0.46 3.26
N ILE A 96 0.98 -0.70 3.09
CA ILE A 96 1.20 -1.62 1.98
C ILE A 96 -0.13 -1.86 1.29
N ILE A 97 -0.19 -1.66 -0.02
CA ILE A 97 -1.38 -1.95 -0.81
C ILE A 97 -1.12 -3.23 -1.62
N ASN A 98 -1.97 -4.23 -1.44
CA ASN A 98 -2.01 -5.42 -2.29
C ASN A 98 -3.31 -5.44 -3.10
N MET A 99 -3.21 -5.19 -4.40
CA MET A 99 -4.32 -5.38 -5.34
C MET A 99 -4.21 -6.80 -5.88
N VAL A 100 -4.90 -7.73 -5.21
CA VAL A 100 -4.78 -9.17 -5.45
C VAL A 100 -5.21 -9.54 -6.87
N ARG A 101 -4.45 -10.42 -7.49
CA ARG A 101 -4.76 -11.01 -8.80
C ARG A 101 -4.70 -12.53 -8.77
N GLY A 102 -5.22 -13.15 -9.83
CA GLY A 102 -5.25 -14.61 -9.95
C GLY A 102 -3.85 -15.24 -9.91
N GLY A 103 -3.68 -16.27 -9.08
CA GLY A 103 -2.50 -17.09 -8.93
C GLY A 103 -2.82 -18.57 -9.13
N PRO A 104 -1.90 -19.49 -8.76
CA PRO A 104 -0.55 -19.28 -8.23
C PRO A 104 0.50 -18.91 -9.30
N GLY A 105 1.72 -18.65 -8.85
CA GLY A 105 2.87 -18.26 -9.69
C GLY A 105 2.71 -16.85 -10.25
N LEU A 106 3.09 -16.63 -11.50
CA LEU A 106 2.88 -15.33 -12.17
C LEU A 106 1.38 -15.00 -12.26
N GLY A 107 0.55 -16.04 -12.42
CA GLY A 107 -0.90 -15.94 -12.46
C GLY A 107 -1.41 -15.17 -13.67
N GLY A 108 -2.66 -14.69 -13.53
CA GLY A 108 -3.32 -13.82 -14.51
C GLY A 108 -3.71 -12.50 -13.88
N ILE A 109 -4.13 -11.54 -14.69
CA ILE A 109 -4.50 -10.19 -14.22
C ILE A 109 -5.94 -10.09 -13.68
N GLN A 110 -6.70 -11.20 -13.74
CA GLN A 110 -8.07 -11.22 -13.24
C GLN A 110 -8.13 -11.02 -11.73
N PRO A 111 -9.18 -10.39 -11.20
CA PRO A 111 -9.38 -10.24 -9.77
C PRO A 111 -9.40 -11.57 -9.03
N ALA A 112 -8.83 -11.59 -7.83
CA ALA A 112 -8.86 -12.74 -6.93
C ALA A 112 -8.78 -12.29 -5.48
N GLN A 113 -9.10 -13.19 -4.55
CA GLN A 113 -9.00 -12.98 -3.10
C GLN A 113 -8.14 -14.06 -2.44
N SER A 114 -7.17 -14.60 -3.20
CA SER A 114 -6.39 -15.77 -2.82
C SER A 114 -5.22 -15.48 -1.86
N ASP A 115 -4.88 -14.21 -1.63
CA ASP A 115 -3.75 -13.82 -0.77
C ASP A 115 -4.16 -13.63 0.71
N TYR A 116 -5.38 -14.00 1.06
CA TYR A 116 -5.91 -13.81 2.42
C TYR A 116 -5.01 -14.41 3.50
N PHE A 117 -4.57 -15.66 3.33
CA PHE A 117 -3.69 -16.29 4.31
C PHE A 117 -2.28 -15.69 4.32
N GLN A 118 -1.74 -15.32 3.16
CA GLN A 118 -0.45 -14.62 3.09
C GLN A 118 -0.50 -13.31 3.88
N ALA A 119 -1.58 -12.53 3.75
CA ALA A 119 -1.75 -11.27 4.44
C ALA A 119 -2.00 -11.45 5.95
N THR A 120 -2.84 -12.44 6.35
CA THR A 120 -3.35 -12.56 7.72
C THR A 120 -2.61 -13.58 8.59
N LYS A 121 -1.90 -14.54 7.97
CA LYS A 121 -1.15 -15.58 8.67
C LYS A 121 0.36 -15.43 8.59
N GLY A 122 0.83 -14.36 7.90
CA GLY A 122 2.24 -14.08 7.70
C GLY A 122 2.81 -14.78 6.47
N GLY A 123 3.39 -13.99 5.58
CA GLY A 123 4.04 -14.47 4.36
C GLY A 123 5.57 -14.50 4.45
N GLY A 124 6.13 -13.82 5.44
CA GLY A 124 7.57 -13.79 5.73
C GLY A 124 7.93 -14.73 6.88
N HIS A 125 8.89 -14.32 7.70
CA HIS A 125 9.39 -15.10 8.85
C HIS A 125 9.31 -14.30 10.14
N GLY A 126 9.40 -14.98 11.29
CA GLY A 126 9.52 -14.34 12.61
C GLY A 126 8.20 -14.15 13.35
N ASP A 127 7.14 -14.83 12.95
CA ASP A 127 5.85 -14.84 13.67
C ASP A 127 5.26 -13.43 13.89
N TYR A 128 5.47 -12.53 12.93
CA TYR A 128 4.94 -11.16 12.99
C TYR A 128 3.48 -11.09 12.53
N HIS A 129 2.81 -10.02 12.94
CA HIS A 129 1.46 -9.69 12.53
C HIS A 129 1.40 -8.29 11.93
N MET A 130 0.38 -8.06 11.11
CA MET A 130 0.06 -6.74 10.53
C MET A 130 -1.41 -6.42 10.80
N LEU A 131 -1.78 -5.16 10.74
CA LEU A 131 -3.18 -4.78 10.57
C LEU A 131 -3.54 -4.97 9.09
N VAL A 132 -4.55 -5.79 8.83
CA VAL A 132 -5.01 -6.08 7.46
C VAL A 132 -6.46 -5.65 7.32
N TYR A 133 -6.74 -4.81 6.33
CA TYR A 133 -8.08 -4.33 6.01
C TYR A 133 -8.49 -4.78 4.61
N GLY A 134 -9.70 -5.33 4.49
CA GLY A 134 -10.28 -5.77 3.22
C GLY A 134 -11.51 -4.92 2.86
N PRO A 135 -11.33 -3.78 2.18
CA PRO A 135 -12.46 -2.93 1.80
C PRO A 135 -13.35 -3.60 0.74
N ASN A 136 -14.64 -3.27 0.75
CA ASN A 136 -15.64 -3.79 -0.18
C ASN A 136 -16.18 -2.74 -1.18
N SER A 137 -15.76 -1.47 -1.06
CA SER A 137 -16.14 -0.37 -1.95
C SER A 137 -15.00 0.62 -2.10
N VAL A 138 -15.07 1.48 -3.14
CA VAL A 138 -14.07 2.52 -3.33
C VAL A 138 -14.10 3.54 -2.19
N GLN A 139 -15.29 3.88 -1.68
CA GLN A 139 -15.40 4.77 -0.52
C GLN A 139 -14.74 4.16 0.71
N GLU A 140 -14.97 2.88 0.98
CA GLU A 140 -14.34 2.21 2.12
C GLU A 140 -12.81 2.14 1.99
N CYS A 141 -12.28 1.99 0.75
CA CYS A 141 -10.84 2.15 0.51
C CYS A 141 -10.32 3.52 0.95
N VAL A 142 -11.03 4.59 0.59
CA VAL A 142 -10.68 5.96 0.97
C VAL A 142 -10.69 6.12 2.48
N ASP A 143 -11.75 5.70 3.15
CA ASP A 143 -11.95 5.88 4.59
C ASP A 143 -10.90 5.11 5.41
N ILE A 144 -10.62 3.87 5.02
CA ILE A 144 -9.63 3.03 5.68
C ILE A 144 -8.22 3.59 5.44
N LEU A 145 -7.88 3.87 4.18
CA LEU A 145 -6.52 4.30 3.84
C LEU A 145 -6.18 5.67 4.43
N TYR A 146 -7.14 6.59 4.46
CA TYR A 146 -6.97 7.89 5.11
C TYR A 146 -6.52 7.76 6.56
N ASN A 147 -6.97 6.73 7.28
CA ASN A 147 -6.63 6.47 8.67
C ASN A 147 -5.50 5.44 8.86
N ALA A 148 -5.08 4.77 7.80
CA ALA A 148 -4.11 3.68 7.88
C ALA A 148 -2.75 4.12 8.41
N PHE A 149 -2.29 5.31 8.03
CA PHE A 149 -1.02 5.85 8.51
C PHE A 149 -1.04 6.13 10.02
N ASP A 150 -2.14 6.70 10.53
CA ASP A 150 -2.30 6.93 11.98
C ASP A 150 -2.27 5.61 12.74
N LYS A 151 -2.91 4.57 12.21
CA LYS A 151 -2.90 3.25 12.81
C LYS A 151 -1.51 2.60 12.76
N ALA A 152 -0.80 2.76 11.65
CA ALA A 152 0.57 2.30 11.56
C ALA A 152 1.48 2.98 12.60
N ASP A 153 1.35 4.30 12.74
CA ASP A 153 2.10 5.11 13.71
C ASP A 153 1.74 4.74 15.17
N GLU A 154 0.43 4.60 15.46
CA GLU A 154 -0.09 4.29 16.80
C GLU A 154 0.42 2.93 17.30
N TYR A 155 0.35 1.90 16.45
CA TYR A 155 0.70 0.52 16.82
C TYR A 155 2.12 0.13 16.43
N ARG A 156 2.84 0.99 15.71
CA ARG A 156 4.21 0.75 15.24
C ARG A 156 4.36 -0.56 14.47
N ILE A 157 3.44 -0.79 13.55
CA ILE A 157 3.40 -1.98 12.70
C ILE A 157 3.01 -1.63 11.27
N PRO A 158 3.35 -2.48 10.28
CA PRO A 158 2.83 -2.34 8.93
C PRO A 158 1.30 -2.49 8.90
N VAL A 159 0.65 -1.68 8.08
CA VAL A 159 -0.78 -1.79 7.76
C VAL A 159 -0.92 -2.22 6.31
N MET A 160 -1.71 -3.26 6.03
CA MET A 160 -1.98 -3.71 4.68
C MET A 160 -3.44 -3.44 4.29
N ILE A 161 -3.63 -2.86 3.11
CA ILE A 161 -4.93 -2.80 2.44
C ILE A 161 -4.94 -3.92 1.41
N LEU A 162 -5.87 -4.86 1.60
CA LEU A 162 -6.03 -6.05 0.77
C LEU A 162 -7.24 -5.86 -0.13
N GLY A 163 -7.03 -5.26 -1.28
CA GLY A 163 -8.02 -5.10 -2.34
C GLY A 163 -7.84 -6.13 -3.44
N ASP A 164 -8.59 -5.97 -4.52
CA ASP A 164 -8.43 -6.78 -5.72
C ASP A 164 -8.52 -5.94 -7.00
N GLY A 165 -8.24 -6.57 -8.13
CA GLY A 165 -8.26 -5.89 -9.42
C GLY A 165 -9.63 -5.35 -9.82
N MET A 166 -10.74 -5.90 -9.33
CA MET A 166 -12.07 -5.36 -9.59
C MET A 166 -12.24 -4.04 -8.86
N LEU A 167 -11.97 -4.03 -7.57
CA LEU A 167 -12.07 -2.84 -6.71
C LEU A 167 -11.16 -1.71 -7.22
N GLY A 168 -9.96 -2.03 -7.69
CA GLY A 168 -9.03 -1.04 -8.24
C GLY A 168 -9.50 -0.42 -9.55
N GLN A 169 -10.27 -1.14 -10.37
CA GLN A 169 -10.66 -0.70 -11.71
C GLN A 169 -12.07 -0.12 -11.80
N ILE A 170 -12.98 -0.47 -10.89
CA ILE A 170 -14.33 0.11 -10.89
C ILE A 170 -14.29 1.61 -10.62
N MET A 171 -15.30 2.32 -11.10
CA MET A 171 -15.50 3.74 -10.86
C MET A 171 -16.71 3.97 -9.97
N GLU A 172 -16.52 4.67 -8.89
CA GLU A 172 -17.59 5.07 -7.98
C GLU A 172 -17.50 6.56 -7.68
N ALA A 173 -18.62 7.14 -7.25
CA ALA A 173 -18.62 8.45 -6.60
C ALA A 173 -17.97 8.29 -5.22
N VAL A 174 -17.02 9.17 -4.90
CA VAL A 174 -16.33 9.16 -3.60
C VAL A 174 -16.32 10.54 -2.98
N GLU A 175 -16.46 10.58 -1.67
CA GLU A 175 -16.22 11.75 -0.86
C GLU A 175 -14.78 11.68 -0.32
N LEU A 176 -13.96 12.64 -0.71
CA LEU A 176 -12.58 12.71 -0.26
C LEU A 176 -12.48 13.56 1.00
N PRO A 177 -11.88 13.07 2.09
CA PRO A 177 -11.66 13.87 3.29
C PRO A 177 -10.70 15.03 3.03
N GLU A 178 -10.70 16.03 3.92
CA GLU A 178 -9.69 17.07 3.89
C GLU A 178 -8.29 16.51 4.11
N MET A 179 -7.27 17.21 3.61
CA MET A 179 -5.88 16.77 3.80
C MET A 179 -5.47 16.92 5.27
N LYS A 180 -4.87 15.89 5.82
CA LYS A 180 -4.31 15.94 7.17
C LYS A 180 -3.14 16.93 7.22
N ASP A 181 -3.15 17.79 8.23
CA ASP A 181 -1.98 18.55 8.59
C ASP A 181 -1.02 17.63 9.33
N ILE A 182 0.12 17.34 8.70
CA ILE A 182 1.17 16.53 9.31
C ILE A 182 2.26 17.51 9.72
N GLU A 183 2.35 17.80 11.00
CA GLU A 183 3.49 18.53 11.53
C GLU A 183 4.80 17.82 11.16
N LYS A 184 5.77 18.58 10.70
CA LYS A 184 7.08 18.11 10.28
C LYS A 184 7.92 17.66 11.45
#